data_c6a078fb3aacede49931f57a57e5f315
#
_entry.id   c6a078fb3aacede49931f57a57e5f315
#
_cell.length_a   1.000
_cell.length_b   1.000
_cell.length_c   1.000
_cell.angle_alpha   90.00
_cell.angle_beta   90.00
_cell.angle_gamma   90.00
#
_symmetry.space_group_name_H-M   'P 1'
#
loop_
_entity.id
_entity.type
_entity.pdbx_description
1 polymer ?
#
loop_
_entity_poly.entity_id
_entity_poly.type
_entity_poly.pdbx_seq_one_letter_code
_entity_poly.pdbx_strand_id
1 'polypeptide(L)'
;YRPWRGGWVSAGGVVQGDAMGVGDLATLDRLVQRMLAAGTAHAQIVAAAIRHFCLLHELRSEIDAGKSARAAVEGARPPIFFKRRDIVVRQCDGWSLHRLDQALERLHEGERLSRTGDLVARAGVVQALLDVAIRAPR
;
A
#
# COMPACT_ATOMS: atom_id res chain seq x y z
N TYR A 1 20.54 9.64 1.19
CA TYR A 1 19.25 9.15 1.59
C TYR A 1 19.36 7.85 2.38
N ARG A 2 18.96 7.95 3.61
CA ARG A 2 19.16 6.91 4.49
C ARG A 2 18.01 6.46 5.17
N PRO A 3 16.90 6.81 4.77
CA PRO A 3 15.71 6.51 5.51
C PRO A 3 15.53 5.04 5.63
N TRP A 4 16.20 4.33 4.79
CA TRP A 4 15.99 2.98 4.80
C TRP A 4 17.08 2.26 5.48
N ARG A 5 17.61 2.87 6.39
CA ARG A 5 18.45 2.25 7.22
C ARG A 5 17.81 1.15 7.89
N GLY A 6 16.88 0.84 7.82
CA GLY A 6 16.29 -0.27 8.35
C GLY A 6 15.67 -0.94 7.25
N GLY A 7 15.97 -0.53 6.14
CA GLY A 7 15.45 -0.84 5.42
C GLY A 7 15.03 -0.79 4.03
N TRP A 8 15.58 -1.43 3.30
CA TRP A 8 15.20 -1.97 2.13
C TRP A 8 13.76 -2.42 2.06
N VAL A 9 13.31 -3.14 3.13
CA VAL A 9 11.93 -3.56 3.26
C VAL A 9 11.00 -2.39 3.24
N SER A 10 11.38 -1.29 3.91
CA SER A 10 10.56 -0.09 3.90
C SER A 10 10.50 0.55 2.54
N ALA A 11 11.62 0.60 1.82
CA ALA A 11 11.64 1.14 0.47
C ALA A 11 10.82 0.28 -0.48
N GLY A 12 10.98 -1.04 -0.40
CA GLY A 12 10.21 -1.97 -1.20
C GLY A 12 8.72 -1.88 -0.91
N GLY A 13 8.36 -1.71 0.37
CA GLY A 13 6.97 -1.56 0.78
C GLY A 13 6.33 -0.29 0.24
N VAL A 14 7.09 0.80 0.19
CA VAL A 14 6.59 2.06 -0.36
C VAL A 14 6.29 1.91 -1.85
N VAL A 15 7.19 1.32 -2.62
CA VAL A 15 6.99 1.12 -4.05
C VAL A 15 5.83 0.15 -4.29
N GLN A 16 5.72 -0.88 -3.49
CA GLN A 16 4.61 -1.83 -3.53
C GLN A 16 3.28 -1.12 -3.30
N GLY A 17 3.20 -0.26 -2.28
CA GLY A 17 1.99 0.48 -1.98
C GLY A 17 1.58 1.39 -3.12
N ASP A 18 2.53 2.09 -3.73
CA ASP A 18 2.26 2.96 -4.86
C ASP A 18 1.77 2.16 -6.07
N ALA A 19 2.36 1.00 -6.36
CA ALA A 19 1.91 0.15 -7.45
C ALA A 19 0.48 -0.33 -7.23
N MET A 20 0.13 -0.72 -5.99
CA MET A 20 -1.23 -1.12 -5.66
C MET A 20 -2.21 0.03 -5.82
N GLY A 21 -1.84 1.21 -5.33
CA GLY A 21 -2.71 2.38 -5.34
C GLY A 21 -3.07 2.86 -6.75
N VAL A 22 -2.21 2.64 -7.73
CA VAL A 22 -2.49 2.98 -9.12
C VAL A 22 -2.89 1.77 -9.97
N GLY A 23 -2.93 0.58 -9.38
CA GLY A 23 -3.35 -0.62 -10.09
C GLY A 23 -2.34 -1.19 -11.07
N ASP A 24 -1.04 -0.94 -10.83
CA ASP A 24 0.02 -1.45 -11.70
C ASP A 24 0.35 -2.89 -11.31
N LEU A 25 -0.41 -3.83 -11.87
CA LEU A 25 -0.30 -5.24 -11.52
C LEU A 25 1.04 -5.86 -11.88
N ALA A 26 1.61 -5.48 -13.02
CA ALA A 26 2.89 -6.04 -13.46
C ALA A 26 4.02 -5.63 -12.52
N THR A 27 4.07 -4.35 -12.14
CA THR A 27 5.07 -3.85 -11.22
C THR A 27 4.89 -4.46 -9.84
N LEU A 28 3.64 -4.54 -9.38
CA LEU A 28 3.33 -5.14 -8.08
C LEU A 28 3.79 -6.59 -8.01
N ASP A 29 3.46 -7.38 -9.02
CA ASP A 29 3.84 -8.80 -9.04
C ASP A 29 5.36 -8.97 -8.98
N ARG A 30 6.09 -8.20 -9.79
CA ARG A 30 7.55 -8.26 -9.80
C ARG A 30 8.15 -7.89 -8.44
N LEU A 31 7.61 -6.84 -7.80
CA LEU A 31 8.10 -6.40 -6.51
C LEU A 31 7.86 -7.45 -5.44
N VAL A 32 6.66 -8.03 -5.41
CA VAL A 32 6.32 -9.06 -4.44
C VAL A 32 7.21 -10.28 -4.62
N GLN A 33 7.38 -10.75 -5.85
CA GLN A 33 8.23 -11.90 -6.12
C GLN A 33 9.68 -11.62 -5.71
N ARG A 34 10.16 -10.42 -5.97
CA ARG A 34 11.52 -10.03 -5.58
C ARG A 34 11.69 -9.99 -4.07
N MET A 35 10.71 -9.44 -3.36
CA MET A 35 10.76 -9.40 -1.89
C MET A 35 10.73 -10.80 -1.29
N LEU A 36 9.90 -11.67 -1.82
CA LEU A 36 9.84 -13.06 -1.35
C LEU A 36 11.15 -13.80 -1.62
N ALA A 37 11.75 -13.59 -2.80
CA ALA A 37 13.02 -14.20 -3.14
C ALA A 37 14.14 -13.69 -2.25
N ALA A 38 14.06 -12.46 -1.77
CA ALA A 38 15.03 -11.88 -0.85
C ALA A 38 14.80 -12.28 0.60
N GLY A 39 13.80 -13.11 0.87
CA GLY A 39 13.50 -13.59 2.22
C GLY A 39 12.58 -12.71 3.04
N THR A 40 11.93 -11.73 2.42
CA THR A 40 10.96 -10.88 3.13
C THR A 40 9.76 -11.72 3.56
N ALA A 41 9.38 -11.63 4.82
CA ALA A 41 8.26 -12.41 5.33
C ALA A 41 6.93 -11.91 4.76
N HIS A 42 6.02 -12.84 4.51
CA HIS A 42 4.68 -12.52 4.00
C HIS A 42 3.97 -11.48 4.85
N ALA A 43 4.09 -11.60 6.18
CA ALA A 43 3.47 -10.66 7.11
C ALA A 43 4.00 -9.23 6.93
N GLN A 44 5.28 -9.09 6.62
CA GLN A 44 5.89 -7.78 6.39
C GLN A 44 5.38 -7.15 5.10
N ILE A 45 5.18 -7.97 4.07
CA ILE A 45 4.68 -7.49 2.79
C ILE A 45 3.26 -6.95 2.94
N VAL A 46 2.38 -7.72 3.57
CA VAL A 46 0.99 -7.27 3.74
C VAL A 46 0.90 -6.11 4.72
N ALA A 47 1.74 -6.07 5.75
CA ALA A 47 1.77 -4.95 6.69
C ALA A 47 2.15 -3.64 6.00
N ALA A 48 3.08 -3.69 5.05
CA ALA A 48 3.46 -2.51 4.29
C ALA A 48 2.29 -1.99 3.45
N ALA A 49 1.52 -2.89 2.85
CA ALA A 49 0.33 -2.52 2.09
C ALA A 49 -0.72 -1.89 3.00
N ILE A 50 -0.94 -2.46 4.17
CA ILE A 50 -1.89 -1.92 5.13
C ILE A 50 -1.49 -0.50 5.54
N ARG A 51 -0.22 -0.27 5.83
CA ARG A 51 0.25 1.06 6.21
C ARG A 51 0.00 2.08 5.09
N HIS A 52 0.21 1.69 3.84
CA HIS A 52 -0.01 2.60 2.72
C HIS A 52 -1.50 2.95 2.59
N PHE A 53 -2.38 1.95 2.67
CA PHE A 53 -3.82 2.21 2.54
C PHE A 53 -4.40 2.92 3.77
N CYS A 54 -3.83 2.73 4.96
CA CYS A 54 -4.17 3.52 6.12
C CYS A 54 -3.80 4.99 5.91
N LEU A 55 -2.64 5.26 5.32
CA LEU A 55 -2.23 6.61 4.97
C LEU A 55 -3.22 7.24 4.00
N LEU A 56 -3.59 6.53 2.93
CA LEU A 56 -4.58 7.04 1.98
C LEU A 56 -5.92 7.32 2.66
N HIS A 57 -6.33 6.45 3.55
CA HIS A 57 -7.60 6.61 4.28
C HIS A 57 -7.57 7.90 5.13
N GLU A 58 -6.48 8.12 5.83
CA GLU A 58 -6.31 9.31 6.64
C GLU A 58 -6.33 10.58 5.80
N LEU A 59 -5.59 10.58 4.69
CA LEU A 59 -5.55 11.72 3.79
C LEU A 59 -6.91 11.97 3.14
N ARG A 60 -7.60 10.91 2.73
CA ARG A 60 -8.92 11.04 2.12
C ARG A 60 -9.93 11.59 3.12
N SER A 61 -9.82 11.22 4.38
CA SER A 61 -10.70 11.76 5.43
C SER A 61 -10.52 13.28 5.56
N GLU A 62 -9.28 13.77 5.48
CA GLU A 62 -9.00 15.21 5.52
C GLU A 62 -9.57 15.91 4.29
N ILE A 63 -9.45 15.29 3.12
CA ILE A 63 -9.99 15.84 1.88
C ILE A 63 -11.50 15.94 1.97
N ASP A 64 -12.16 14.91 2.45
CA ASP A 64 -13.60 14.90 2.58
C ASP A 64 -14.09 15.91 3.63
N ALA A 65 -13.23 16.29 4.57
CA ALA A 65 -13.51 17.31 5.57
C ALA A 65 -13.28 18.73 5.03
N GLY A 66 -12.82 18.88 3.80
CA GLY A 66 -12.68 20.18 3.15
C GLY A 66 -11.26 20.59 2.76
N LYS A 67 -10.25 19.79 3.07
CA LYS A 67 -8.87 20.12 2.72
C LYS A 67 -8.60 19.70 1.27
N SER A 68 -7.75 20.43 0.58
CA SER A 68 -7.38 20.01 -0.78
C SER A 68 -6.46 18.80 -0.71
N ALA A 69 -6.46 17.98 -1.76
CA ALA A 69 -5.59 16.81 -1.82
C ALA A 69 -4.13 17.19 -1.65
N ARG A 70 -3.70 18.26 -2.30
CA ARG A 70 -2.32 18.75 -2.21
C ARG A 70 -1.97 19.16 -0.78
N ALA A 71 -2.86 19.89 -0.12
CA ALA A 71 -2.63 20.32 1.25
C ALA A 71 -2.56 19.14 2.22
N ALA A 72 -3.44 18.14 2.03
CA ALA A 72 -3.43 16.95 2.87
C ALA A 72 -2.10 16.20 2.73
N VAL A 73 -1.64 16.01 1.49
CA VAL A 73 -0.41 15.28 1.21
C VAL A 73 0.82 16.04 1.75
N GLU A 74 0.86 17.35 1.56
CA GLU A 74 1.99 18.15 2.04
C GLU A 74 2.03 18.25 3.56
N GLY A 75 0.89 18.14 4.21
CA GLY A 75 0.80 18.17 5.67
C GLY A 75 0.97 16.82 6.35
N ALA A 76 1.15 15.76 5.61
CA ALA A 76 1.25 14.42 6.18
C ALA A 76 2.43 14.27 7.14
N ARG A 77 2.21 13.52 8.23
CA ARG A 77 3.25 13.22 9.20
C ARG A 77 3.24 11.71 9.48
N PRO A 78 4.34 11.02 9.32
CA PRO A 78 5.64 11.56 8.85
C PRO A 78 5.52 12.07 7.40
N PRO A 79 6.41 13.00 7.00
CA PRO A 79 6.30 13.62 5.68
C PRO A 79 6.45 12.63 4.54
N ILE A 80 5.70 12.85 3.49
CA ILE A 80 5.80 12.05 2.27
C ILE A 80 6.93 12.63 1.43
N PHE A 81 7.81 11.73 0.95
CA PHE A 81 8.94 12.14 0.11
C PHE A 81 8.41 12.93 -1.10
N PHE A 82 9.03 14.07 -1.37
CA PHE A 82 8.50 15.02 -2.35
C PHE A 82 8.27 14.42 -3.74
N LYS A 83 9.12 13.47 -4.14
CA LYS A 83 8.97 12.81 -5.45
C LYS A 83 7.74 11.90 -5.54
N ARG A 84 7.18 11.52 -4.40
CA ARG A 84 6.00 10.67 -4.35
C ARG A 84 4.71 11.45 -4.21
N ARG A 85 4.80 12.75 -3.94
CA ARG A 85 3.60 13.54 -3.61
C ARG A 85 2.56 13.54 -4.72
N ASP A 86 3.00 13.68 -5.96
CA ASP A 86 2.06 13.71 -7.08
C ASP A 86 1.31 12.40 -7.27
N ILE A 87 1.99 11.27 -7.10
CA ILE A 87 1.33 9.98 -7.22
C ILE A 87 0.37 9.74 -6.06
N VAL A 88 0.74 10.16 -4.85
CA VAL A 88 -0.13 10.03 -3.68
C VAL A 88 -1.36 10.93 -3.81
N VAL A 89 -1.20 12.16 -4.33
CA VAL A 89 -2.34 13.03 -4.62
C VAL A 89 -3.29 12.35 -5.58
N ARG A 90 -2.79 11.76 -6.63
CA ARG A 90 -3.61 11.06 -7.62
C ARG A 90 -4.34 9.87 -6.99
N GLN A 91 -3.67 9.13 -6.13
CA GLN A 91 -4.30 8.01 -5.43
C GLN A 91 -5.42 8.51 -4.53
N CYS A 92 -5.20 9.60 -3.80
CA CYS A 92 -6.21 10.17 -2.92
C CYS A 92 -7.43 10.64 -3.70
N ASP A 93 -7.23 11.19 -4.90
CA ASP A 93 -8.34 11.64 -5.72
C ASP A 93 -9.17 10.46 -6.24
N GLY A 94 -8.53 9.34 -6.51
CA GLY A 94 -9.20 8.19 -7.10
C GLY A 94 -9.86 7.25 -6.08
N TRP A 95 -9.28 7.12 -4.89
CA TRP A 95 -9.79 6.19 -3.88
C TRP A 95 -10.77 6.89 -2.94
N SER A 96 -12.02 6.44 -2.95
CA SER A 96 -13.02 6.94 -1.98
C SER A 96 -12.82 6.26 -0.63
N LEU A 97 -13.36 6.84 0.44
CA LEU A 97 -13.30 6.22 1.77
C LEU A 97 -13.92 4.82 1.76
N HIS A 98 -15.04 4.67 1.08
CA HIS A 98 -15.70 3.37 1.00
C HIS A 98 -14.80 2.31 0.36
N ARG A 99 -14.16 2.67 -0.76
CA ARG A 99 -13.22 1.76 -1.42
C ARG A 99 -11.99 1.47 -0.58
N LEU A 100 -11.52 2.47 0.15
CA LEU A 100 -10.36 2.28 1.05
C LEU A 100 -10.73 1.35 2.21
N ASP A 101 -11.94 1.47 2.74
CA ASP A 101 -12.41 0.55 3.79
C ASP A 101 -12.45 -0.88 3.27
N GLN A 102 -12.96 -1.07 2.06
CA GLN A 102 -13.01 -2.41 1.45
C GLN A 102 -11.60 -2.96 1.20
N ALA A 103 -10.69 -2.12 0.74
CA ALA A 103 -9.31 -2.53 0.51
C ALA A 103 -8.63 -2.95 1.80
N LEU A 104 -8.78 -2.16 2.86
CA LEU A 104 -8.21 -2.48 4.17
C LEU A 104 -8.77 -3.77 4.74
N GLU A 105 -10.06 -3.99 4.58
CA GLU A 105 -10.69 -5.22 5.03
C GLU A 105 -10.08 -6.43 4.33
N ARG A 106 -9.89 -6.33 3.02
CA ARG A 106 -9.28 -7.41 2.24
C ARG A 106 -7.82 -7.64 2.62
N LEU A 107 -7.08 -6.56 2.88
CA LEU A 107 -5.68 -6.68 3.31
C LEU A 107 -5.57 -7.30 4.70
N HIS A 108 -6.47 -6.97 5.62
CA HIS A 108 -6.48 -7.60 6.94
C HIS A 108 -6.78 -9.09 6.86
N GLU A 109 -7.61 -9.50 5.92
CA GLU A 109 -7.84 -10.92 5.68
C GLU A 109 -6.56 -11.59 5.21
N GLY A 110 -5.83 -10.97 4.28
CA GLY A 110 -4.53 -11.46 3.84
C GLY A 110 -3.52 -11.55 4.99
N GLU A 111 -3.57 -10.59 5.91
CA GLU A 111 -2.71 -10.60 7.08
C GLU A 111 -2.99 -11.83 7.97
N ARG A 112 -4.26 -12.13 8.19
CA ARG A 112 -4.62 -13.33 8.94
C ARG A 112 -4.09 -14.59 8.28
N LEU A 113 -4.22 -14.68 6.96
CA LEU A 113 -3.72 -15.82 6.20
C LEU A 113 -2.20 -15.94 6.25
N SER A 114 -1.51 -14.81 6.42
CA SER A 114 -0.05 -14.81 6.50
C SER A 114 0.48 -15.56 7.72
N ARG A 115 -0.38 -15.84 8.69
CA ARG A 115 -0.01 -16.55 9.91
C ARG A 115 -0.28 -18.05 9.85
N THR A 116 -0.77 -18.53 8.73
CA THR A 116 -1.01 -19.96 8.52
C THR A 116 0.22 -20.60 7.87
N GLY A 117 0.15 -21.83 7.45
CA GLY A 117 1.29 -22.53 6.84
C GLY A 117 1.79 -21.84 5.57
N ASP A 118 3.06 -22.04 5.24
CA ASP A 118 3.77 -21.32 4.19
C ASP A 118 3.05 -21.21 2.85
N LEU A 119 2.50 -22.31 2.35
CA LEU A 119 1.83 -22.29 1.06
C LEU A 119 0.56 -21.44 1.08
N VAL A 120 -0.22 -21.59 2.14
CA VAL A 120 -1.46 -20.81 2.31
C VAL A 120 -1.14 -19.34 2.53
N ALA A 121 -0.12 -19.07 3.33
CA ALA A 121 0.31 -17.70 3.60
C ALA A 121 0.73 -17.00 2.33
N ARG A 122 1.58 -17.64 1.53
CA ARG A 122 2.07 -17.06 0.29
C ARG A 122 0.92 -16.77 -0.68
N ALA A 123 0.07 -17.76 -0.92
CA ALA A 123 -1.05 -17.60 -1.84
C ALA A 123 -2.02 -16.54 -1.34
N GLY A 124 -2.33 -16.54 -0.04
CA GLY A 124 -3.28 -15.60 0.54
C GLY A 124 -2.81 -14.16 0.48
N VAL A 125 -1.53 -13.92 0.79
CA VAL A 125 -0.98 -12.57 0.75
C VAL A 125 -0.92 -12.04 -0.68
N VAL A 126 -0.39 -12.82 -1.61
CA VAL A 126 -0.29 -12.39 -3.01
C VAL A 126 -1.67 -12.11 -3.57
N GLN A 127 -2.63 -13.00 -3.31
CA GLN A 127 -4.00 -12.82 -3.81
C GLN A 127 -4.65 -11.56 -3.22
N ALA A 128 -4.44 -11.28 -1.95
CA ALA A 128 -4.99 -10.07 -1.33
C ALA A 128 -4.44 -8.81 -1.98
N LEU A 129 -3.13 -8.76 -2.20
CA LEU A 129 -2.50 -7.60 -2.81
C LEU A 129 -3.01 -7.37 -4.24
N LEU A 130 -3.11 -8.43 -5.02
CA LEU A 130 -3.60 -8.34 -6.40
C LEU A 130 -5.07 -7.94 -6.46
N ASP A 131 -5.90 -8.49 -5.57
CA ASP A 131 -7.32 -8.15 -5.52
C ASP A 131 -7.52 -6.65 -5.24
N VAL A 132 -6.72 -6.09 -4.35
CA VAL A 132 -6.81 -4.66 -4.05
C VAL A 132 -6.33 -3.84 -5.24
N ALA A 133 -5.23 -4.23 -5.87
CA ALA A 133 -4.68 -3.51 -7.02
C ALA A 133 -5.65 -3.51 -8.21
N ILE A 134 -6.34 -4.62 -8.43
CA ILE A 134 -7.34 -4.74 -9.50
C ILE A 134 -8.48 -3.74 -9.30
N ARG A 135 -8.81 -3.43 -8.05
CA ARG A 135 -9.90 -2.51 -7.72
C ARG A 135 -9.48 -1.05 -7.74
N ALA A 136 -8.22 -0.75 -8.06
CA ALA A 136 -7.76 0.63 -8.10
C ALA A 136 -8.54 1.42 -9.14
N PRO A 137 -8.92 2.67 -8.84
CA PRO A 137 -9.63 3.52 -9.78
C PRO A 137 -8.76 3.83 -10.99
N ARG A 138 -9.38 3.95 -12.13
CA ARG A 138 -8.70 4.26 -13.38
C ARG A 138 -9.01 5.66 -13.86
#